data_3a1e11cb39fc6bb6af2c1d688d54ce29
#
_entry.id   3a1e11cb39fc6bb6af2c1d688d54ce29
#
_cell.length_a   1.000
_cell.length_b   1.000
_cell.length_c   1.000
_cell.angle_alpha   90.00
_cell.angle_beta   90.00
_cell.angle_gamma   90.00
#
_symmetry.space_group_name_H-M   'P 1'
#
loop_
_entity.id
_entity.type
_entity.pdbx_description
1 polymer ?
#
loop_
_entity_poly.entity_id
_entity_poly.type
_entity_poly.pdbx_seq_one_letter_code
_entity_poly.pdbx_strand_id
1 'polypeptide(L)'
;LYSADTSTAFEKTVQALASQTNGQRLVAVLRPAWAFDAGLGQRKLLEQLQAASLAAWDAQDLLDAHAAASALLNYAEHTQGRALSHVKSLQVARSGELIDLPQNTRRNLELTQTLRGETSPTLYSLLDVCCTGMGSRALRSWLLEPRRDRAQARARLAAIDNLRGGLWQGLRASLKGASDVERITARTALRQVKPRELVGLGQTLERALQLARQLGAQEPGGLLHGIGAHLTPPDGCADLLRSALLAEPAALVRDGGVIADGFDAELDELRAIQNNCDGFLIELEQRERARTGIANLRVQFNKVHGFYIEVTQGQASKVPDDYRRRQTLKNAERFITPELKAFEDKALSAQDRALAREKWLYEQLLDQLQAFIAPLTQLARAMAALDALCALAERSLTLNWAAPQFVPEPCIDIRGGRHPVVEARLNETSGGSFIANDTVLGPKQRMQVITGPNMGGKSTYMRQVAVIVLLASMGSYVPATACRLGPIDAIHTRIGAADDLANAQSTFMVEMTEAAQILNAATPQSLVLMD
;
A
#
# COMPACT_ATOMS: atom_id res chain seq x y z
N LEU A 1 2.33 -5.43 20.20
CA LEU A 1 3.14 -5.40 21.44
C LEU A 1 2.22 -5.33 22.65
N TYR A 2 2.55 -6.00 23.74
CA TYR A 2 1.82 -5.91 25.01
C TYR A 2 2.76 -6.03 26.20
N SER A 3 2.34 -5.46 27.35
CA SER A 3 3.20 -5.38 28.55
C SER A 3 3.23 -6.69 29.32
N ALA A 4 4.38 -6.98 29.94
CA ALA A 4 4.55 -8.13 30.82
C ALA A 4 3.68 -8.06 32.10
N ASP A 5 3.24 -6.87 32.51
CA ASP A 5 2.39 -6.67 33.69
C ASP A 5 0.87 -6.75 33.36
N THR A 6 0.53 -7.18 32.17
CA THR A 6 -0.86 -7.28 31.74
C THR A 6 -1.59 -8.43 32.47
N SER A 7 -2.88 -8.22 32.78
CA SER A 7 -3.71 -9.26 33.37
C SER A 7 -3.88 -10.46 32.42
N THR A 8 -4.01 -11.66 32.99
CA THR A 8 -4.27 -12.89 32.24
C THR A 8 -5.53 -12.82 31.37
N ALA A 9 -6.52 -11.99 31.75
CA ALA A 9 -7.71 -11.74 30.95
C ALA A 9 -7.38 -10.96 29.66
N PHE A 10 -6.54 -9.95 29.73
CA PHE A 10 -6.10 -9.18 28.57
C PHE A 10 -5.18 -10.01 27.65
N GLU A 11 -4.30 -10.83 28.23
CA GLU A 11 -3.46 -11.74 27.46
C GLU A 11 -4.29 -12.72 26.62
N LYS A 12 -5.37 -13.28 27.18
CA LYS A 12 -6.33 -14.10 26.44
C LYS A 12 -7.00 -13.32 25.31
N THR A 13 -7.35 -12.05 25.54
CA THR A 13 -7.90 -11.16 24.50
C THR A 13 -6.90 -10.92 23.38
N VAL A 14 -5.63 -10.67 23.69
CA VAL A 14 -4.56 -10.48 22.68
C VAL A 14 -4.35 -11.76 21.86
N GLN A 15 -4.34 -12.92 22.52
CA GLN A 15 -4.22 -14.21 21.84
C GLN A 15 -5.43 -14.51 20.95
N ALA A 16 -6.65 -14.21 21.42
CA ALA A 16 -7.87 -14.34 20.62
C ALA A 16 -7.85 -13.43 19.39
N LEU A 17 -7.41 -12.17 19.53
CA LEU A 17 -7.22 -11.24 18.40
C LEU A 17 -6.17 -11.76 17.42
N ALA A 18 -5.06 -12.32 17.90
CA ALA A 18 -4.01 -12.89 17.07
C ALA A 18 -4.49 -14.11 16.26
N SER A 19 -5.47 -14.88 16.80
CA SER A 19 -6.05 -16.05 16.13
C SER A 19 -7.16 -15.71 15.12
N GLN A 20 -7.78 -14.53 15.23
CA GLN A 20 -8.91 -14.11 14.38
C GLN A 20 -8.51 -13.47 13.06
N THR A 21 -7.23 -13.25 12.81
CA THR A 21 -6.76 -12.64 11.56
C THR A 21 -6.76 -13.65 10.43
N ASN A 22 -7.76 -13.59 9.57
CA ASN A 22 -7.95 -14.44 8.39
C ASN A 22 -6.67 -14.47 7.50
N GLY A 23 -5.86 -15.52 7.65
CA GLY A 23 -4.71 -15.79 6.79
C GLY A 23 -3.45 -14.95 7.04
N GLN A 24 -3.50 -13.89 7.83
CA GLN A 24 -2.30 -13.16 8.29
C GLN A 24 -2.00 -13.53 9.74
N ARG A 25 -0.84 -14.17 9.97
CA ARG A 25 -0.39 -14.51 11.32
C ARG A 25 -0.01 -13.22 12.06
N LEU A 26 -0.90 -12.74 12.93
CA LEU A 26 -0.56 -11.67 13.86
C LEU A 26 0.30 -12.27 14.98
N VAL A 27 1.53 -11.80 15.10
CA VAL A 27 2.42 -12.25 16.17
C VAL A 27 2.31 -11.29 17.35
N ALA A 28 1.78 -11.78 18.48
CA ALA A 28 1.78 -11.03 19.72
C ALA A 28 3.17 -11.10 20.38
N VAL A 29 3.79 -9.93 20.62
CA VAL A 29 5.13 -9.84 21.21
C VAL A 29 5.05 -9.22 22.60
N LEU A 30 5.48 -9.98 23.61
CA LEU A 30 5.59 -9.54 25.00
C LEU A 30 6.79 -8.59 25.12
N ARG A 31 6.61 -7.48 25.82
CA ARG A 31 7.67 -6.52 26.15
C ARG A 31 7.70 -6.24 27.65
N PRO A 32 8.88 -5.93 28.22
CA PRO A 32 8.98 -5.54 29.63
C PRO A 32 8.08 -4.33 29.96
N ALA A 33 7.55 -4.27 31.17
CA ALA A 33 6.67 -3.19 31.61
C ALA A 33 7.27 -1.80 31.46
N TRP A 34 8.58 -1.65 31.73
CA TRP A 34 9.29 -0.40 31.57
C TRP A 34 9.28 0.15 30.14
N ALA A 35 9.05 -0.70 29.14
CA ALA A 35 8.92 -0.23 27.75
C ALA A 35 7.65 0.61 27.53
N PHE A 36 6.64 0.47 28.40
CA PHE A 36 5.39 1.21 28.38
C PHE A 36 5.37 2.38 29.39
N ASP A 37 6.49 3.09 29.51
CA ASP A 37 6.59 4.28 30.35
C ASP A 37 6.06 5.52 29.61
N ALA A 38 5.06 6.19 30.18
CA ALA A 38 4.41 7.36 29.56
C ALA A 38 5.35 8.56 29.46
N GLY A 39 6.19 8.80 30.49
CA GLY A 39 7.15 9.90 30.50
C GLY A 39 8.28 9.70 29.48
N LEU A 40 8.75 8.46 29.31
CA LEU A 40 9.69 8.10 28.26
C LEU A 40 9.06 8.26 26.88
N GLY A 41 7.80 7.85 26.73
CA GLY A 41 7.05 7.99 25.47
C GLY A 41 6.86 9.44 25.07
N GLN A 42 6.46 10.30 26.01
CA GLN A 42 6.34 11.73 25.75
C GLN A 42 7.67 12.33 25.29
N ARG A 43 8.77 12.06 26.00
CA ARG A 43 10.10 12.56 25.62
C ARG A 43 10.52 12.08 24.25
N LYS A 44 10.35 10.79 23.93
CA LYS A 44 10.67 10.22 22.62
C LYS A 44 9.84 10.86 21.50
N LEU A 45 8.54 11.08 21.71
CA LEU A 45 7.69 11.77 20.75
C LEU A 45 8.16 13.21 20.51
N LEU A 46 8.48 13.96 21.56
CA LEU A 46 9.00 15.33 21.43
C LEU A 46 10.33 15.38 20.66
N GLU A 47 11.24 14.48 20.99
CA GLU A 47 12.53 14.33 20.28
C GLU A 47 12.33 13.94 18.81
N GLN A 48 11.47 12.95 18.55
CA GLN A 48 11.17 12.45 17.20
C GLN A 48 10.53 13.53 16.32
N LEU A 49 9.61 14.33 16.88
CA LEU A 49 8.91 15.39 16.18
C LEU A 49 9.67 16.73 16.19
N GLN A 50 10.80 16.80 16.91
CA GLN A 50 11.56 18.03 17.14
C GLN A 50 10.69 19.17 17.68
N ALA A 51 9.81 18.84 18.63
CA ALA A 51 8.81 19.75 19.19
C ALA A 51 9.06 20.00 20.68
N ALA A 52 8.70 21.20 21.13
CA ALA A 52 8.78 21.56 22.54
C ALA A 52 7.57 21.06 23.35
N SER A 53 6.44 20.79 22.70
CA SER A 53 5.19 20.35 23.33
C SER A 53 4.35 19.53 22.36
N LEU A 54 3.58 18.58 22.86
CA LEU A 54 2.60 17.80 22.09
C LEU A 54 1.23 18.50 22.00
N ALA A 55 1.07 19.71 22.56
CA ALA A 55 -0.18 20.46 22.53
C ALA A 55 -0.65 20.80 21.12
N ALA A 56 0.29 21.01 20.18
CA ALA A 56 -0.04 21.29 18.77
C ALA A 56 -0.80 20.13 18.08
N TRP A 57 -0.69 18.93 18.61
CA TRP A 57 -1.41 17.72 18.14
C TRP A 57 -2.55 17.34 19.08
N ASP A 58 -2.86 18.16 20.09
CA ASP A 58 -3.85 17.86 21.13
C ASP A 58 -3.60 16.50 21.83
N ALA A 59 -2.31 16.20 22.04
CA ALA A 59 -1.81 14.94 22.56
C ALA A 59 -1.11 15.07 23.94
N GLN A 60 -1.13 16.23 24.57
CA GLN A 60 -0.35 16.52 25.78
C GLN A 60 -0.69 15.60 26.96
N ASP A 61 -1.96 15.28 27.15
CA ASP A 61 -2.48 14.57 28.32
C ASP A 61 -2.83 13.10 28.06
N LEU A 62 -2.42 12.56 26.92
CA LEU A 62 -2.72 11.19 26.50
C LEU A 62 -1.68 10.19 27.03
N LEU A 63 -1.61 10.00 28.36
CA LEU A 63 -0.58 9.19 29.02
C LEU A 63 -0.53 7.75 28.53
N ASP A 64 -1.67 7.10 28.33
CA ASP A 64 -1.73 5.72 27.82
C ASP A 64 -1.21 5.62 26.38
N ALA A 65 -1.51 6.61 25.55
CA ALA A 65 -0.98 6.69 24.19
C ALA A 65 0.54 6.95 24.18
N HIS A 66 1.04 7.77 25.10
CA HIS A 66 2.49 7.97 25.27
C HIS A 66 3.18 6.65 25.68
N ALA A 67 2.60 5.90 26.61
CA ALA A 67 3.13 4.60 27.02
C ALA A 67 3.19 3.60 25.85
N ALA A 68 2.13 3.52 25.07
CA ALA A 68 2.09 2.71 23.87
C ALA A 68 3.11 3.17 22.80
N ALA A 69 3.25 4.48 22.61
CA ALA A 69 4.23 5.07 21.70
C ALA A 69 5.66 4.76 22.13
N SER A 70 5.97 4.79 23.44
CA SER A 70 7.27 4.39 23.98
C SER A 70 7.64 2.98 23.53
N ALA A 71 6.76 2.01 23.79
CA ALA A 71 7.00 0.62 23.43
C ALA A 71 7.16 0.43 21.92
N LEU A 72 6.34 1.10 21.12
CA LEU A 72 6.36 1.00 19.65
C LEU A 72 7.64 1.60 19.06
N LEU A 73 8.02 2.82 19.45
CA LEU A 73 9.21 3.50 18.95
C LEU A 73 10.49 2.72 19.35
N ASN A 74 10.59 2.30 20.62
CA ASN A 74 11.71 1.48 21.07
C ASN A 74 11.84 0.15 20.30
N TYR A 75 10.71 -0.51 20.04
CA TYR A 75 10.71 -1.76 19.29
C TYR A 75 11.13 -1.53 17.83
N ALA A 76 10.59 -0.49 17.19
CA ALA A 76 10.92 -0.16 15.81
C ALA A 76 12.40 0.24 15.65
N GLU A 77 12.96 1.06 16.55
CA GLU A 77 14.37 1.41 16.55
C GLU A 77 15.26 0.17 16.72
N HIS A 78 14.91 -0.71 17.67
CA HIS A 78 15.65 -1.94 17.91
C HIS A 78 15.63 -2.89 16.70
N THR A 79 14.47 -3.09 16.09
CA THR A 79 14.33 -4.00 14.94
C THR A 79 14.95 -3.47 13.66
N GLN A 80 14.99 -2.14 13.50
CA GLN A 80 15.64 -1.50 12.35
C GLN A 80 17.13 -1.23 12.55
N GLY A 81 17.62 -1.28 13.79
CA GLY A 81 19.01 -0.96 14.14
C GLY A 81 19.41 0.50 13.89
N ARG A 82 18.45 1.43 13.82
CA ARG A 82 18.68 2.85 13.51
C ARG A 82 17.53 3.73 13.98
N ALA A 83 17.79 5.06 14.06
CA ALA A 83 16.79 6.07 14.37
C ALA A 83 15.67 6.12 13.32
N LEU A 84 14.45 6.41 13.75
CA LEU A 84 13.24 6.47 12.91
C LEU A 84 13.07 7.86 12.26
N SER A 85 14.09 8.37 11.59
CA SER A 85 14.13 9.73 11.02
C SER A 85 12.97 10.07 10.05
N HIS A 86 12.31 9.03 9.54
CA HIS A 86 11.15 9.14 8.64
C HIS A 86 9.82 9.41 9.37
N VAL A 87 9.73 9.18 10.69
CA VAL A 87 8.53 9.48 11.48
C VAL A 87 8.57 10.97 11.86
N LYS A 88 7.81 11.81 11.17
CA LYS A 88 7.83 13.27 11.30
C LYS A 88 6.47 13.89 11.65
N SER A 89 5.44 13.10 11.86
CA SER A 89 4.10 13.56 12.18
C SER A 89 3.41 12.67 13.18
N LEU A 90 2.55 13.26 13.99
CA LEU A 90 1.66 12.59 14.91
C LEU A 90 0.22 12.95 14.55
N GLN A 91 -0.67 11.99 14.63
CA GLN A 91 -2.10 12.20 14.49
C GLN A 91 -2.80 11.48 15.64
N VAL A 92 -3.61 12.24 16.38
CA VAL A 92 -4.46 11.67 17.45
C VAL A 92 -5.76 11.18 16.83
N ALA A 93 -6.04 9.89 16.97
CA ALA A 93 -7.32 9.31 16.60
C ALA A 93 -8.22 9.25 17.82
N ARG A 94 -9.39 9.88 17.73
CA ARG A 94 -10.38 9.91 18.81
C ARG A 94 -11.55 8.98 18.47
N SER A 95 -11.92 8.09 19.35
CA SER A 95 -13.04 7.14 19.16
C SER A 95 -14.37 7.85 18.84
N GLY A 96 -14.58 9.04 19.34
CA GLY A 96 -15.78 9.86 19.07
C GLY A 96 -15.83 10.52 17.69
N GLU A 97 -14.76 10.49 16.88
CA GLU A 97 -14.72 11.09 15.54
C GLU A 97 -15.29 10.19 14.46
N LEU A 98 -15.26 8.88 14.67
CA LEU A 98 -15.74 7.89 13.71
C LEU A 98 -17.17 7.45 14.05
N ILE A 99 -17.93 7.08 13.02
CA ILE A 99 -19.16 6.33 13.20
C ILE A 99 -18.77 4.95 13.71
N ASP A 100 -19.35 4.54 14.82
CA ASP A 100 -19.05 3.23 15.38
C ASP A 100 -19.63 2.13 14.49
N LEU A 101 -18.74 1.24 14.03
CA LEU A 101 -19.05 0.07 13.22
C LEU A 101 -18.44 -1.17 13.90
N PRO A 102 -19.13 -1.78 14.87
CA PRO A 102 -18.65 -2.98 15.54
C PRO A 102 -18.28 -4.09 14.55
N GLN A 103 -17.38 -4.98 14.94
CA GLN A 103 -16.91 -6.05 14.07
C GLN A 103 -18.06 -6.93 13.56
N ASN A 104 -19.05 -7.21 14.43
CA ASN A 104 -20.27 -7.96 14.05
C ASN A 104 -21.03 -7.22 12.95
N THR A 105 -21.18 -5.90 13.06
CA THR A 105 -21.82 -5.07 12.02
C THR A 105 -21.07 -5.15 10.68
N ARG A 106 -19.76 -5.03 10.70
CA ARG A 106 -18.93 -5.14 9.47
C ARG A 106 -19.10 -6.50 8.79
N ARG A 107 -19.18 -7.57 9.59
CA ARG A 107 -19.41 -8.95 9.13
C ARG A 107 -20.84 -9.14 8.61
N ASN A 108 -21.84 -8.70 9.37
CA ASN A 108 -23.27 -8.86 9.02
C ASN A 108 -23.63 -8.10 7.74
N LEU A 109 -22.98 -6.97 7.48
CA LEU A 109 -23.15 -6.16 6.26
C LEU A 109 -22.25 -6.63 5.11
N GLU A 110 -21.42 -7.65 5.32
CA GLU A 110 -20.49 -8.19 4.32
C GLU A 110 -19.67 -7.07 3.64
N LEU A 111 -19.11 -6.16 4.45
CA LEU A 111 -18.42 -4.98 3.91
C LEU A 111 -17.18 -5.34 3.10
N THR A 112 -16.32 -6.23 3.61
CA THR A 112 -15.04 -6.63 3.00
C THR A 112 -14.88 -8.13 2.87
N GLN A 113 -15.73 -8.92 3.55
CA GLN A 113 -15.77 -10.37 3.48
C GLN A 113 -17.21 -10.83 3.59
N THR A 114 -17.54 -11.88 2.85
CA THR A 114 -18.85 -12.54 2.97
C THR A 114 -18.96 -13.28 4.33
N LEU A 115 -20.16 -13.67 4.72
CA LEU A 115 -20.36 -14.50 5.91
C LEU A 115 -19.57 -15.82 5.86
N ARG A 116 -19.22 -16.29 4.67
CA ARG A 116 -18.39 -17.48 4.42
C ARG A 116 -16.88 -17.20 4.43
N GLY A 117 -16.45 -15.92 4.63
CA GLY A 117 -15.05 -15.53 4.64
C GLY A 117 -14.44 -15.23 3.25
N GLU A 118 -15.23 -15.24 2.18
CA GLU A 118 -14.79 -14.90 0.83
C GLU A 118 -14.63 -13.37 0.68
N THR A 119 -13.73 -12.93 -0.17
CA THR A 119 -13.49 -11.49 -0.42
C THR A 119 -14.45 -10.88 -1.44
N SER A 120 -15.17 -11.71 -2.19
CA SER A 120 -16.18 -11.32 -3.19
C SER A 120 -17.30 -12.38 -3.20
N PRO A 121 -18.57 -11.96 -3.41
CA PRO A 121 -19.06 -10.61 -3.61
C PRO A 121 -19.30 -9.87 -2.29
N THR A 122 -18.70 -8.71 -2.12
CA THR A 122 -18.85 -7.85 -0.95
C THR A 122 -19.15 -6.42 -1.37
N LEU A 123 -19.55 -5.54 -0.43
CA LEU A 123 -19.72 -4.13 -0.77
C LEU A 123 -18.41 -3.53 -1.29
N TYR A 124 -17.28 -3.82 -0.62
CA TYR A 124 -15.98 -3.35 -1.05
C TYR A 124 -15.61 -3.85 -2.45
N SER A 125 -15.77 -5.14 -2.75
CA SER A 125 -15.43 -5.69 -4.07
C SER A 125 -16.29 -5.10 -5.20
N LEU A 126 -17.52 -4.69 -4.90
CA LEU A 126 -18.37 -3.97 -5.85
C LEU A 126 -17.87 -2.55 -6.11
N LEU A 127 -17.38 -1.86 -5.08
CA LEU A 127 -16.93 -0.46 -5.18
C LEU A 127 -15.51 -0.36 -5.76
N ASP A 128 -14.64 -1.33 -5.47
CA ASP A 128 -13.21 -1.27 -5.81
C ASP A 128 -12.96 -1.53 -7.29
N VAL A 129 -13.07 -0.46 -8.05
CA VAL A 129 -12.61 -0.37 -9.45
C VAL A 129 -11.42 0.58 -9.57
N CYS A 130 -10.70 0.81 -8.48
CA CYS A 130 -9.51 1.64 -8.48
C CYS A 130 -8.45 1.11 -9.47
N CYS A 131 -7.68 2.03 -10.03
CA CYS A 131 -6.59 1.71 -10.96
C CYS A 131 -5.29 1.37 -10.21
N THR A 132 -5.17 1.75 -8.94
CA THR A 132 -3.96 1.61 -8.12
C THR A 132 -4.25 0.93 -6.78
N GLY A 133 -3.27 0.19 -6.28
CA GLY A 133 -3.38 -0.39 -4.93
C GLY A 133 -3.48 0.65 -3.81
N MET A 134 -2.98 1.87 -4.04
CA MET A 134 -3.15 3.01 -3.12
C MET A 134 -4.61 3.45 -3.04
N GLY A 135 -5.27 3.61 -4.19
CA GLY A 135 -6.69 3.96 -4.28
C GLY A 135 -7.57 2.92 -3.61
N SER A 136 -7.33 1.64 -3.88
CA SER A 136 -8.05 0.53 -3.22
C SER A 136 -7.94 0.59 -1.69
N ARG A 137 -6.75 0.87 -1.15
CA ARG A 137 -6.56 1.02 0.30
C ARG A 137 -7.29 2.25 0.86
N ALA A 138 -7.23 3.38 0.17
CA ALA A 138 -7.95 4.59 0.56
C ALA A 138 -9.47 4.36 0.57
N LEU A 139 -10.01 3.75 -0.47
CA LEU A 139 -11.43 3.40 -0.56
C LEU A 139 -11.87 2.47 0.58
N ARG A 140 -11.05 1.46 0.88
CA ARG A 140 -11.31 0.54 1.99
C ARG A 140 -11.33 1.25 3.35
N SER A 141 -10.37 2.14 3.58
CA SER A 141 -10.32 2.95 4.82
C SER A 141 -11.56 3.84 4.94
N TRP A 142 -11.97 4.50 3.86
CA TRP A 142 -13.18 5.33 3.88
C TRP A 142 -14.47 4.54 4.15
N LEU A 143 -14.55 3.31 3.67
CA LEU A 143 -15.69 2.43 3.93
C LEU A 143 -15.73 1.96 5.38
N LEU A 144 -14.58 1.62 5.96
CA LEU A 144 -14.50 1.04 7.30
C LEU A 144 -14.42 2.06 8.43
N GLU A 145 -14.06 3.31 8.11
CA GLU A 145 -13.81 4.40 9.07
C GLU A 145 -14.54 5.70 8.67
N PRO A 146 -15.87 5.65 8.45
CA PRO A 146 -16.63 6.86 8.13
C PRO A 146 -16.65 7.80 9.34
N ARG A 147 -16.49 9.11 9.09
CA ARG A 147 -16.48 10.11 10.15
C ARG A 147 -17.88 10.58 10.51
N ARG A 148 -18.09 10.92 11.78
CA ARG A 148 -19.32 11.57 12.26
C ARG A 148 -19.43 12.98 11.71
N ASP A 149 -18.30 13.68 11.59
CA ASP A 149 -18.26 14.97 10.91
C ASP A 149 -18.47 14.76 9.40
N ARG A 150 -19.50 15.42 8.91
CA ARG A 150 -19.95 15.32 7.53
C ARG A 150 -19.20 16.24 6.56
N ALA A 151 -18.28 17.06 7.05
CA ALA A 151 -17.51 17.98 6.20
C ALA A 151 -16.74 17.19 5.13
N GLN A 152 -16.08 16.10 5.53
CA GLN A 152 -15.37 15.25 4.57
C GLN A 152 -16.32 14.53 3.60
N ALA A 153 -17.46 14.03 4.07
CA ALA A 153 -18.44 13.39 3.22
C ALA A 153 -19.01 14.37 2.17
N ARG A 154 -19.34 15.60 2.57
CA ARG A 154 -19.76 16.67 1.66
C ARG A 154 -18.68 17.04 0.64
N ALA A 155 -17.43 17.15 1.09
CA ALA A 155 -16.31 17.46 0.21
C ALA A 155 -16.09 16.35 -0.84
N ARG A 156 -16.23 15.07 -0.46
CA ARG A 156 -16.14 13.95 -1.39
C ARG A 156 -17.33 13.94 -2.38
N LEU A 157 -18.55 14.18 -1.92
CA LEU A 157 -19.71 14.27 -2.79
C LEU A 157 -19.57 15.37 -3.85
N ALA A 158 -19.12 16.56 -3.45
CA ALA A 158 -18.85 17.66 -4.38
C ALA A 158 -17.74 17.29 -5.39
N ALA A 159 -16.68 16.61 -4.93
CA ALA A 159 -15.61 16.14 -5.81
C ALA A 159 -16.13 15.08 -6.81
N ILE A 160 -16.93 14.11 -6.35
CA ILE A 160 -17.54 13.10 -7.21
C ILE A 160 -18.44 13.76 -8.26
N ASP A 161 -19.25 14.74 -7.87
CA ASP A 161 -20.15 15.45 -8.79
C ASP A 161 -19.36 16.12 -9.92
N ASN A 162 -18.28 16.83 -9.59
CA ASN A 162 -17.38 17.42 -10.58
C ASN A 162 -16.75 16.36 -11.51
N LEU A 163 -16.33 15.23 -10.97
CA LEU A 163 -15.72 14.15 -11.75
C LEU A 163 -16.70 13.48 -12.70
N ARG A 164 -17.98 13.37 -12.34
CA ARG A 164 -19.04 12.77 -13.15
C ARG A 164 -19.25 13.46 -14.50
N GLY A 165 -18.86 14.72 -14.64
CA GLY A 165 -18.87 15.46 -15.89
C GLY A 165 -17.96 14.92 -17.01
N GLY A 166 -17.32 13.76 -16.81
CA GLY A 166 -16.45 13.09 -17.79
C GLY A 166 -14.96 13.12 -17.43
N LEU A 167 -14.56 13.95 -16.46
CA LEU A 167 -13.16 14.10 -16.07
C LEU A 167 -12.54 12.80 -15.51
N TRP A 168 -13.34 11.98 -14.84
CA TRP A 168 -12.89 10.72 -14.23
C TRP A 168 -12.25 9.75 -15.22
N GLN A 169 -12.70 9.71 -16.48
CA GLN A 169 -12.20 8.77 -17.50
C GLN A 169 -10.74 9.04 -17.86
N GLY A 170 -10.41 10.30 -18.14
CA GLY A 170 -9.05 10.73 -18.46
C GLY A 170 -8.10 10.53 -17.28
N LEU A 171 -8.54 10.88 -16.06
CA LEU A 171 -7.77 10.68 -14.84
C LEU A 171 -7.48 9.20 -14.58
N ARG A 172 -8.46 8.31 -14.73
CA ARG A 172 -8.25 6.86 -14.60
C ARG A 172 -7.28 6.31 -15.64
N ALA A 173 -7.34 6.79 -16.87
CA ALA A 173 -6.40 6.38 -17.91
C ALA A 173 -4.95 6.76 -17.51
N SER A 174 -4.75 7.94 -16.93
CA SER A 174 -3.43 8.39 -16.44
C SER A 174 -2.98 7.68 -15.15
N LEU A 175 -3.90 7.27 -14.28
CA LEU A 175 -3.61 6.49 -13.08
C LEU A 175 -3.21 5.04 -13.40
N LYS A 176 -3.69 4.49 -14.51
CA LYS A 176 -3.41 3.11 -14.91
C LYS A 176 -1.92 2.90 -15.14
N GLY A 177 -1.35 1.93 -14.44
CA GLY A 177 0.09 1.62 -14.49
C GLY A 177 0.97 2.53 -13.64
N ALA A 178 0.38 3.39 -12.79
CA ALA A 178 1.14 4.09 -11.76
C ALA A 178 1.66 3.10 -10.70
N SER A 179 2.91 3.28 -10.30
CA SER A 179 3.52 2.51 -9.22
C SER A 179 2.95 2.88 -7.86
N ASP A 180 3.04 1.96 -6.89
CA ASP A 180 2.57 2.19 -5.52
C ASP A 180 3.52 3.12 -4.77
N VAL A 181 3.35 4.44 -4.97
CA VAL A 181 4.19 5.48 -4.36
C VAL A 181 4.21 5.37 -2.85
N GLU A 182 3.07 5.04 -2.21
CA GLU A 182 2.97 4.90 -0.76
C GLU A 182 3.92 3.81 -0.23
N ARG A 183 3.90 2.63 -0.83
CA ARG A 183 4.78 1.51 -0.45
C ARG A 183 6.23 1.77 -0.82
N ILE A 184 6.49 2.38 -1.97
CA ILE A 184 7.84 2.73 -2.40
C ILE A 184 8.44 3.75 -1.45
N THR A 185 7.70 4.81 -1.10
CA THR A 185 8.13 5.83 -0.14
C THR A 185 8.44 5.23 1.23
N ALA A 186 7.57 4.34 1.74
CA ALA A 186 7.81 3.64 3.00
C ALA A 186 9.09 2.78 2.95
N ARG A 187 9.32 2.04 1.86
CA ARG A 187 10.55 1.25 1.67
C ARG A 187 11.79 2.11 1.50
N THR A 188 11.67 3.28 0.85
CA THR A 188 12.76 4.25 0.73
C THR A 188 13.15 4.78 2.11
N ALA A 189 12.17 5.13 2.96
CA ALA A 189 12.39 5.53 4.34
C ALA A 189 13.10 4.42 5.14
N LEU A 190 12.75 3.16 4.89
CA LEU A 190 13.36 1.98 5.52
C LEU A 190 14.66 1.50 4.83
N ARG A 191 15.10 2.16 3.75
CA ARG A 191 16.25 1.76 2.91
C ARG A 191 16.14 0.33 2.37
N GLN A 192 14.92 -0.14 2.11
CA GLN A 192 14.60 -1.48 1.62
C GLN A 192 14.01 -1.46 0.20
N VAL A 193 13.98 -0.30 -0.41
CA VAL A 193 13.46 -0.11 -1.77
C VAL A 193 14.40 -0.76 -2.78
N LYS A 194 13.82 -1.32 -3.84
CA LYS A 194 14.58 -1.95 -4.93
C LYS A 194 14.79 -0.96 -6.08
N PRO A 195 15.86 -1.12 -6.90
CA PRO A 195 16.14 -0.21 -8.00
C PRO A 195 14.97 -0.02 -8.97
N ARG A 196 14.30 -1.10 -9.37
CA ARG A 196 13.13 -1.06 -10.27
C ARG A 196 11.94 -0.32 -9.67
N GLU A 197 11.78 -0.34 -8.35
CA GLU A 197 10.72 0.42 -7.67
C GLU A 197 10.98 1.92 -7.74
N LEU A 198 12.25 2.34 -7.63
CA LEU A 198 12.65 3.75 -7.78
C LEU A 198 12.48 4.26 -9.21
N VAL A 199 12.77 3.45 -10.22
CA VAL A 199 12.47 3.78 -11.62
C VAL A 199 10.96 3.93 -11.81
N GLY A 200 10.16 3.01 -11.29
CA GLY A 200 8.70 3.11 -11.31
C GLY A 200 8.18 4.35 -10.57
N LEU A 201 8.83 4.76 -9.48
CA LEU A 201 8.54 6.02 -8.79
C LEU A 201 8.78 7.21 -9.72
N GLY A 202 9.95 7.32 -10.35
CA GLY A 202 10.27 8.40 -11.29
C GLY A 202 9.23 8.54 -12.41
N GLN A 203 8.85 7.44 -13.06
CA GLN A 203 7.80 7.42 -14.08
C GLN A 203 6.43 7.85 -13.52
N THR A 204 6.13 7.49 -12.27
CA THR A 204 4.86 7.85 -11.63
C THR A 204 4.83 9.33 -11.25
N LEU A 205 5.96 9.94 -10.91
CA LEU A 205 6.04 11.38 -10.67
C LEU A 205 5.69 12.19 -11.94
N GLU A 206 6.13 11.74 -13.12
CA GLU A 206 5.74 12.36 -14.40
C GLU A 206 4.24 12.23 -14.66
N ARG A 207 3.63 11.07 -14.35
CA ARG A 207 2.18 10.87 -14.42
C ARG A 207 1.43 11.75 -13.42
N ALA A 208 1.94 11.95 -12.22
CA ALA A 208 1.34 12.83 -11.22
C ALA A 208 1.24 14.27 -11.75
N LEU A 209 2.26 14.75 -12.44
CA LEU A 209 2.22 16.07 -13.10
C LEU A 209 1.16 16.14 -14.21
N GLN A 210 0.97 15.05 -14.97
CA GLN A 210 -0.10 14.96 -15.97
C GLN A 210 -1.49 14.98 -15.31
N LEU A 211 -1.67 14.26 -14.19
CA LEU A 211 -2.90 14.27 -13.41
C LEU A 211 -3.22 15.67 -12.89
N ALA A 212 -2.22 16.39 -12.36
CA ALA A 212 -2.37 17.77 -11.91
C ALA A 212 -2.84 18.70 -13.04
N ARG A 213 -2.27 18.55 -14.24
CA ARG A 213 -2.68 19.32 -15.43
C ARG A 213 -4.10 18.98 -15.90
N GLN A 214 -4.48 17.69 -15.89
CA GLN A 214 -5.82 17.24 -16.28
C GLN A 214 -6.90 17.70 -15.30
N LEU A 215 -6.59 17.72 -13.99
CA LEU A 215 -7.46 18.30 -12.99
C LEU A 215 -7.72 19.80 -13.27
N GLY A 216 -6.71 20.50 -13.80
CA GLY A 216 -6.80 21.91 -14.11
C GLY A 216 -7.05 22.80 -12.88
N ALA A 217 -7.58 24.00 -13.15
CA ALA A 217 -7.97 24.91 -12.08
C ALA A 217 -9.29 24.43 -11.44
N GLN A 218 -9.24 24.07 -10.17
CA GLN A 218 -10.40 23.68 -9.37
C GLN A 218 -10.81 24.83 -8.46
N GLU A 219 -12.05 24.82 -7.99
CA GLU A 219 -12.54 25.82 -7.05
C GLU A 219 -11.66 25.89 -5.79
N PRO A 220 -11.16 27.07 -5.40
CA PRO A 220 -10.36 27.24 -4.20
C PRO A 220 -11.10 26.72 -2.95
N GLY A 221 -10.38 25.95 -2.10
CA GLY A 221 -10.93 25.34 -0.90
C GLY A 221 -11.67 24.02 -1.12
N GLY A 222 -11.93 23.61 -2.36
CA GLY A 222 -12.50 22.31 -2.68
C GLY A 222 -11.52 21.15 -2.50
N LEU A 223 -12.04 19.94 -2.30
CA LEU A 223 -11.22 18.72 -2.12
C LEU A 223 -10.30 18.47 -3.33
N LEU A 224 -10.82 18.61 -4.56
CA LEU A 224 -10.02 18.43 -5.77
C LEU A 224 -8.92 19.48 -5.92
N HIS A 225 -9.14 20.72 -5.46
CA HIS A 225 -8.10 21.74 -5.39
C HIS A 225 -6.95 21.31 -4.48
N GLY A 226 -7.27 20.85 -3.26
CA GLY A 226 -6.28 20.34 -2.32
C GLY A 226 -5.51 19.13 -2.85
N ILE A 227 -6.20 18.20 -3.52
CA ILE A 227 -5.58 17.06 -4.20
C ILE A 227 -4.63 17.55 -5.29
N GLY A 228 -5.08 18.46 -6.16
CA GLY A 228 -4.27 19.02 -7.25
C GLY A 228 -2.97 19.67 -6.78
N ALA A 229 -3.02 20.41 -5.68
CA ALA A 229 -1.84 21.04 -5.07
C ALA A 229 -0.77 20.00 -4.63
N HIS A 230 -1.19 18.82 -4.17
CA HIS A 230 -0.27 17.76 -3.72
C HIS A 230 0.13 16.78 -4.83
N LEU A 231 -0.41 16.88 -6.04
CA LEU A 231 0.00 16.07 -7.19
C LEU A 231 1.26 16.60 -7.87
N THR A 232 1.73 17.80 -7.52
CA THR A 232 3.00 18.33 -8.02
C THR A 232 4.16 17.56 -7.39
N PRO A 233 5.02 16.90 -8.20
CA PRO A 233 6.19 16.20 -7.69
C PRO A 233 7.14 17.15 -6.96
N PRO A 234 7.88 16.67 -5.94
CA PRO A 234 8.92 17.48 -5.32
C PRO A 234 10.02 17.83 -6.32
N ASP A 235 10.46 19.10 -6.31
CA ASP A 235 11.47 19.62 -7.22
C ASP A 235 12.75 18.79 -7.16
N GLY A 236 13.28 18.43 -8.34
CA GLY A 236 14.52 17.69 -8.48
C GLY A 236 14.42 16.17 -8.19
N CYS A 237 13.35 15.68 -7.58
CA CYS A 237 13.24 14.25 -7.23
C CYS A 237 13.19 13.34 -8.48
N ALA A 238 12.38 13.70 -9.48
CA ALA A 238 12.27 12.93 -10.72
C ALA A 238 13.57 12.98 -11.54
N ASP A 239 14.23 14.13 -11.57
CA ASP A 239 15.51 14.30 -12.27
C ASP A 239 16.63 13.52 -11.61
N LEU A 240 16.70 13.53 -10.28
CA LEU A 240 17.64 12.71 -9.51
C LEU A 240 17.48 11.22 -9.85
N LEU A 241 16.25 10.71 -9.82
CA LEU A 241 15.99 9.30 -10.13
C LEU A 241 16.35 8.94 -11.57
N ARG A 242 16.05 9.81 -12.53
CA ARG A 242 16.34 9.62 -13.95
C ARG A 242 17.84 9.68 -14.25
N SER A 243 18.57 10.58 -13.60
CA SER A 243 20.02 10.71 -13.80
C SER A 243 20.80 9.60 -13.13
N ALA A 244 20.33 9.11 -11.97
CA ALA A 244 21.08 8.15 -11.16
C ALA A 244 20.88 6.68 -11.60
N LEU A 245 19.72 6.33 -12.17
CA LEU A 245 19.34 4.95 -12.42
C LEU A 245 19.22 4.64 -13.90
N LEU A 246 19.64 3.42 -14.28
CA LEU A 246 19.32 2.86 -15.60
C LEU A 246 17.79 2.74 -15.78
N ALA A 247 17.32 2.85 -17.02
CA ALA A 247 15.90 2.70 -17.35
C ALA A 247 15.37 1.29 -16.99
N GLU A 248 16.21 0.27 -17.18
CA GLU A 248 15.94 -1.12 -16.84
C GLU A 248 17.04 -1.67 -15.92
N PRO A 249 17.04 -1.30 -14.63
CA PRO A 249 18.10 -1.71 -13.72
C PRO A 249 17.95 -3.19 -13.34
N ALA A 250 19.03 -3.78 -12.90
CA ALA A 250 19.03 -5.10 -12.27
C ALA A 250 18.03 -5.16 -11.09
N ALA A 251 17.55 -6.35 -10.78
CA ALA A 251 16.58 -6.53 -9.70
C ALA A 251 17.17 -6.22 -8.31
N LEU A 252 18.45 -6.48 -8.13
CA LEU A 252 19.18 -6.29 -6.87
C LEU A 252 20.51 -5.57 -7.15
N VAL A 253 20.90 -4.67 -6.27
CA VAL A 253 22.14 -3.90 -6.39
C VAL A 253 23.39 -4.79 -6.42
N ARG A 254 23.35 -5.93 -5.74
CA ARG A 254 24.45 -6.91 -5.73
C ARG A 254 24.76 -7.54 -7.09
N ASP A 255 23.81 -7.46 -8.04
CA ASP A 255 23.97 -8.05 -9.37
C ASP A 255 24.69 -7.06 -10.34
N GLY A 256 24.88 -5.80 -9.92
CA GLY A 256 25.40 -4.72 -10.76
C GLY A 256 24.39 -4.23 -11.81
N GLY A 257 24.73 -3.19 -12.56
CA GLY A 257 23.86 -2.66 -13.61
C GLY A 257 22.62 -1.91 -13.09
N VAL A 258 22.82 -1.07 -12.08
CA VAL A 258 21.77 -0.27 -11.45
C VAL A 258 21.94 1.22 -11.74
N ILE A 259 23.15 1.74 -11.60
CA ILE A 259 23.46 3.16 -11.77
C ILE A 259 23.63 3.49 -13.26
N ALA A 260 23.09 4.62 -13.70
CA ALA A 260 23.17 5.08 -15.08
C ALA A 260 24.61 5.45 -15.48
N ASP A 261 24.94 5.26 -16.76
CA ASP A 261 26.19 5.72 -17.30
C ASP A 261 26.25 7.26 -17.30
N GLY A 262 27.40 7.83 -17.00
CA GLY A 262 27.59 9.27 -16.86
C GLY A 262 27.17 9.86 -15.51
N PHE A 263 26.65 9.05 -14.59
CA PHE A 263 26.30 9.51 -13.23
C PHE A 263 27.53 9.65 -12.32
N ASP A 264 28.52 8.76 -12.46
CA ASP A 264 29.75 8.78 -11.67
C ASP A 264 30.96 8.40 -12.52
N ALA A 265 31.91 9.32 -12.65
CA ALA A 265 33.08 9.14 -13.51
C ALA A 265 33.96 7.94 -13.10
N GLU A 266 34.13 7.67 -11.79
CA GLU A 266 34.90 6.52 -11.32
C GLU A 266 34.25 5.19 -11.70
N LEU A 267 32.91 5.11 -11.60
CA LEU A 267 32.17 3.92 -12.03
C LEU A 267 32.28 3.70 -13.54
N ASP A 268 32.19 4.77 -14.32
CA ASP A 268 32.31 4.70 -15.78
C ASP A 268 33.70 4.23 -16.21
N GLU A 269 34.77 4.72 -15.56
CA GLU A 269 36.14 4.24 -15.80
C GLU A 269 36.28 2.73 -15.47
N LEU A 270 35.73 2.28 -14.36
CA LEU A 270 35.77 0.87 -13.95
C LEU A 270 35.00 -0.03 -14.94
N ARG A 271 33.84 0.43 -15.42
CA ARG A 271 33.05 -0.25 -16.46
C ARG A 271 33.77 -0.26 -17.82
N ALA A 272 34.46 0.83 -18.18
CA ALA A 272 35.23 0.90 -19.41
C ALA A 272 36.38 -0.14 -19.42
N ILE A 273 37.06 -0.36 -18.29
CA ILE A 273 38.05 -1.43 -18.14
C ILE A 273 37.41 -2.80 -18.39
N GLN A 274 36.21 -3.03 -17.88
CA GLN A 274 35.49 -4.28 -18.04
C GLN A 274 34.98 -4.50 -19.47
N ASN A 275 34.45 -3.47 -20.12
CA ASN A 275 33.96 -3.52 -21.50
C ASN A 275 35.09 -3.67 -22.53
N ASN A 276 36.28 -3.18 -22.25
CA ASN A 276 37.45 -3.36 -23.09
C ASN A 276 38.05 -4.78 -23.01
N CYS A 277 37.51 -5.65 -22.16
CA CYS A 277 37.99 -7.05 -22.05
C CYS A 277 37.84 -7.80 -23.36
N ASP A 278 36.73 -7.68 -24.06
CA ASP A 278 36.51 -8.39 -25.32
C ASP A 278 37.48 -7.90 -26.44
N GLY A 279 37.70 -6.60 -26.51
CA GLY A 279 38.69 -6.02 -27.43
C GLY A 279 40.13 -6.52 -27.17
N PHE A 280 40.55 -6.50 -25.90
CA PHE A 280 41.84 -7.03 -25.48
C PHE A 280 42.01 -8.52 -25.79
N LEU A 281 40.95 -9.33 -25.53
CA LEU A 281 41.01 -10.78 -25.81
C LEU A 281 41.13 -11.09 -27.29
N ILE A 282 40.42 -10.35 -28.14
CA ILE A 282 40.52 -10.48 -29.62
C ILE A 282 41.92 -10.06 -30.11
N GLU A 283 42.43 -8.95 -29.63
CA GLU A 283 43.77 -8.48 -29.97
C GLU A 283 44.85 -9.45 -29.49
N LEU A 284 44.76 -9.92 -28.26
CA LEU A 284 45.67 -10.95 -27.72
C LEU A 284 45.58 -12.25 -28.52
N GLU A 285 44.39 -12.70 -28.88
CA GLU A 285 44.20 -13.91 -29.70
C GLU A 285 44.89 -13.77 -31.07
N GLN A 286 44.68 -12.66 -31.76
CA GLN A 286 45.31 -12.40 -33.05
C GLN A 286 46.85 -12.35 -32.94
N ARG A 287 47.35 -11.65 -31.93
CA ARG A 287 48.80 -11.53 -31.67
C ARG A 287 49.43 -12.89 -31.31
N GLU A 288 48.78 -13.66 -30.45
CA GLU A 288 49.28 -14.97 -30.03
C GLU A 288 49.18 -16.01 -31.15
N ARG A 289 48.15 -15.96 -32.01
CA ARG A 289 48.10 -16.80 -33.22
C ARG A 289 49.26 -16.48 -34.18
N ALA A 290 49.58 -15.19 -34.38
CA ALA A 290 50.70 -14.77 -35.22
C ALA A 290 52.05 -15.18 -34.61
N ARG A 291 52.23 -15.07 -33.29
CA ARG A 291 53.46 -15.42 -32.58
C ARG A 291 53.72 -16.92 -32.56
N THR A 292 52.69 -17.71 -32.31
CA THR A 292 52.84 -19.17 -32.14
C THR A 292 52.63 -19.98 -33.41
N GLY A 293 52.04 -19.39 -34.43
CA GLY A 293 51.64 -20.11 -35.65
C GLY A 293 50.50 -21.14 -35.44
N ILE A 294 49.77 -21.07 -34.32
CA ILE A 294 48.71 -21.96 -33.97
C ILE A 294 47.36 -21.37 -34.44
N ALA A 295 46.87 -21.80 -35.60
CA ALA A 295 45.65 -21.21 -36.20
C ALA A 295 44.37 -21.41 -35.34
N ASN A 296 44.32 -22.49 -34.56
CA ASN A 296 43.15 -22.84 -33.73
C ASN A 296 43.25 -22.34 -32.26
N LEU A 297 44.22 -21.51 -31.94
CA LEU A 297 44.36 -20.86 -30.64
C LEU A 297 43.14 -19.96 -30.40
N ARG A 298 42.53 -20.08 -29.24
CA ARG A 298 41.42 -19.20 -28.77
C ARG A 298 41.72 -18.62 -27.40
N VAL A 299 41.43 -17.36 -27.20
CA VAL A 299 41.46 -16.73 -25.89
C VAL A 299 40.04 -16.58 -25.41
N GLN A 300 39.71 -17.16 -24.25
CA GLN A 300 38.35 -17.23 -23.73
C GLN A 300 38.30 -16.99 -22.22
N PHE A 301 37.10 -16.68 -21.73
CA PHE A 301 36.79 -16.53 -20.32
C PHE A 301 35.78 -17.60 -19.87
N ASN A 302 35.99 -18.16 -18.68
CA ASN A 302 35.04 -19.04 -18.01
C ASN A 302 34.91 -18.63 -16.54
N LYS A 303 33.66 -18.54 -16.03
CA LYS A 303 33.39 -18.13 -14.65
C LYS A 303 34.08 -18.97 -13.57
N VAL A 304 34.39 -20.24 -13.87
CA VAL A 304 35.04 -21.15 -12.90
C VAL A 304 36.56 -21.09 -13.00
N HIS A 305 37.10 -20.90 -14.20
CA HIS A 305 38.53 -21.01 -14.48
C HIS A 305 39.20 -19.69 -14.88
N GLY A 306 38.44 -18.56 -14.94
CA GLY A 306 38.95 -17.25 -15.36
C GLY A 306 39.31 -17.21 -16.85
N PHE A 307 40.24 -16.36 -17.21
CA PHE A 307 40.76 -16.20 -18.59
C PHE A 307 41.77 -17.30 -18.92
N TYR A 308 41.71 -17.84 -20.12
CA TYR A 308 42.63 -18.87 -20.59
C TYR A 308 42.82 -18.84 -22.11
N ILE A 309 43.97 -19.35 -22.53
CA ILE A 309 44.29 -19.63 -23.93
C ILE A 309 44.05 -21.12 -24.16
N GLU A 310 43.15 -21.48 -25.06
CA GLU A 310 42.84 -22.86 -25.37
C GLU A 310 43.57 -23.25 -26.68
N VAL A 311 44.30 -24.38 -26.61
CA VAL A 311 45.05 -24.95 -27.73
C VAL A 311 44.67 -26.41 -27.85
N THR A 312 44.43 -26.89 -29.07
CA THR A 312 44.15 -28.32 -29.32
C THR A 312 45.34 -29.19 -28.94
N GLN A 313 45.10 -30.39 -28.41
CA GLN A 313 46.12 -31.29 -27.90
C GLN A 313 47.22 -31.64 -28.93
N GLY A 314 46.87 -31.74 -30.23
CA GLY A 314 47.83 -31.96 -31.29
C GLY A 314 48.79 -30.82 -31.58
N GLN A 315 48.58 -29.63 -31.04
CA GLN A 315 49.46 -28.47 -31.20
C GLN A 315 50.06 -27.99 -29.87
N ALA A 316 49.81 -28.69 -28.78
CA ALA A 316 50.33 -28.32 -27.46
C ALA A 316 51.89 -28.33 -27.38
N SER A 317 52.57 -29.05 -28.27
CA SER A 317 54.06 -29.06 -28.37
C SER A 317 54.62 -27.78 -29.00
N LYS A 318 53.81 -26.93 -29.64
CA LYS A 318 54.22 -25.63 -30.24
C LYS A 318 54.03 -24.46 -29.30
N VAL A 319 53.54 -24.70 -28.09
CA VAL A 319 53.26 -23.68 -27.11
C VAL A 319 54.60 -23.15 -26.53
N PRO A 320 54.85 -21.82 -26.50
CA PRO A 320 56.05 -21.21 -25.93
C PRO A 320 56.19 -21.46 -24.42
N ASP A 321 57.43 -21.37 -23.90
CA ASP A 321 57.77 -21.61 -22.51
C ASP A 321 57.09 -20.66 -21.50
N ASP A 322 56.63 -19.50 -21.93
CA ASP A 322 55.91 -18.53 -21.10
C ASP A 322 54.44 -18.87 -20.86
N TYR A 323 53.91 -19.92 -21.54
CA TYR A 323 52.60 -20.44 -21.30
C TYR A 323 52.58 -21.40 -20.12
N ARG A 324 51.91 -21.01 -19.04
CA ARG A 324 51.69 -21.88 -17.89
C ARG A 324 50.42 -22.68 -18.06
N ARG A 325 50.50 -24.03 -17.99
CA ARG A 325 49.37 -24.92 -18.06
C ARG A 325 48.44 -24.71 -16.90
N ARG A 326 47.15 -24.47 -17.18
CA ARG A 326 46.08 -24.26 -16.18
C ARG A 326 45.16 -25.48 -16.07
N GLN A 327 44.85 -26.14 -17.19
CA GLN A 327 43.97 -27.31 -17.21
C GLN A 327 44.23 -28.17 -18.45
N THR A 328 44.12 -29.49 -18.30
CA THR A 328 44.16 -30.46 -19.41
C THR A 328 42.77 -31.03 -19.61
N LEU A 329 42.27 -30.97 -20.84
CA LEU A 329 40.99 -31.53 -21.29
C LEU A 329 41.24 -32.68 -22.24
N LYS A 330 40.22 -33.48 -22.58
CA LYS A 330 40.33 -34.65 -23.47
C LYS A 330 40.89 -34.30 -24.85
N ASN A 331 40.56 -33.13 -25.40
CA ASN A 331 40.92 -32.73 -26.76
C ASN A 331 41.66 -31.37 -26.84
N ALA A 332 41.88 -30.69 -25.72
CA ALA A 332 42.54 -29.38 -25.66
C ALA A 332 43.29 -29.21 -24.36
N GLU A 333 44.24 -28.29 -24.36
CA GLU A 333 44.92 -27.80 -23.16
C GLU A 333 44.68 -26.31 -23.00
N ARG A 334 44.53 -25.89 -21.73
CA ARG A 334 44.33 -24.50 -21.37
C ARG A 334 45.54 -23.92 -20.68
N PHE A 335 45.97 -22.78 -21.15
CA PHE A 335 47.15 -22.09 -20.69
C PHE A 335 46.82 -20.67 -20.22
N ILE A 336 47.73 -20.08 -19.46
CA ILE A 336 47.73 -18.68 -19.08
C ILE A 336 49.12 -18.10 -19.28
N THR A 337 49.21 -16.91 -19.84
CA THR A 337 50.45 -16.14 -19.94
C THR A 337 50.54 -15.13 -18.80
N PRO A 338 51.75 -14.63 -18.44
CA PRO A 338 51.91 -13.56 -17.45
C PRO A 338 51.09 -12.30 -17.79
N GLU A 339 51.01 -11.94 -19.09
CA GLU A 339 50.20 -10.82 -19.56
C GLU A 339 48.69 -11.06 -19.35
N LEU A 340 48.19 -12.23 -19.75
CA LEU A 340 46.79 -12.59 -19.55
C LEU A 340 46.43 -12.69 -18.05
N LYS A 341 47.38 -13.13 -17.20
CA LYS A 341 47.20 -13.14 -15.74
C LYS A 341 47.12 -11.73 -15.15
N ALA A 342 48.04 -10.83 -15.56
CA ALA A 342 47.99 -9.44 -15.14
C ALA A 342 46.70 -8.72 -15.57
N PHE A 343 46.21 -9.05 -16.77
CA PHE A 343 44.94 -8.55 -17.26
C PHE A 343 43.76 -9.14 -16.46
N GLU A 344 43.77 -10.45 -16.19
CA GLU A 344 42.76 -11.13 -15.33
C GLU A 344 42.63 -10.44 -13.98
N ASP A 345 43.75 -10.20 -13.30
CA ASP A 345 43.78 -9.58 -11.99
C ASP A 345 43.26 -8.13 -12.04
N LYS A 346 43.57 -7.39 -13.10
CA LYS A 346 43.06 -6.03 -13.32
C LYS A 346 41.56 -6.01 -13.60
N ALA A 347 41.08 -6.91 -14.46
CA ALA A 347 39.67 -6.98 -14.86
C ALA A 347 38.77 -7.43 -13.68
N LEU A 348 39.19 -8.46 -12.93
CA LEU A 348 38.46 -8.93 -11.75
C LEU A 348 38.45 -7.86 -10.64
N SER A 349 39.58 -7.21 -10.39
CA SER A 349 39.65 -6.09 -9.44
C SER A 349 38.76 -4.93 -9.85
N ALA A 350 38.69 -4.60 -11.15
CA ALA A 350 37.81 -3.55 -11.65
C ALA A 350 36.34 -3.90 -11.47
N GLN A 351 35.98 -5.17 -11.70
CA GLN A 351 34.60 -5.66 -11.51
C GLN A 351 34.16 -5.55 -10.04
N ASP A 352 34.97 -6.03 -9.11
CA ASP A 352 34.67 -5.97 -7.68
C ASP A 352 34.55 -4.51 -7.19
N ARG A 353 35.47 -3.66 -7.65
CA ARG A 353 35.45 -2.23 -7.34
C ARG A 353 34.24 -1.52 -7.96
N ALA A 354 33.87 -1.83 -9.21
CA ALA A 354 32.69 -1.30 -9.84
C ALA A 354 31.41 -1.66 -9.05
N LEU A 355 31.28 -2.92 -8.65
CA LEU A 355 30.15 -3.38 -7.84
C LEU A 355 30.10 -2.70 -6.46
N ALA A 356 31.23 -2.55 -5.80
CA ALA A 356 31.32 -1.85 -4.51
C ALA A 356 30.97 -0.35 -4.68
N ARG A 357 31.47 0.29 -5.75
CA ARG A 357 31.16 1.69 -6.06
C ARG A 357 29.68 1.88 -6.36
N GLU A 358 29.08 1.01 -7.16
CA GLU A 358 27.66 1.04 -7.51
C GLU A 358 26.77 0.88 -6.27
N LYS A 359 27.12 -0.03 -5.37
CA LYS A 359 26.45 -0.19 -4.08
C LYS A 359 26.54 1.08 -3.23
N TRP A 360 27.71 1.69 -3.15
CA TRP A 360 27.92 2.93 -2.41
C TRP A 360 27.10 4.09 -3.01
N LEU A 361 27.08 4.24 -4.33
CA LEU A 361 26.27 5.25 -5.02
C LEU A 361 24.79 5.06 -4.78
N TYR A 362 24.31 3.81 -4.77
CA TYR A 362 22.93 3.52 -4.46
C TYR A 362 22.55 3.91 -3.01
N GLU A 363 23.41 3.65 -2.04
CA GLU A 363 23.21 4.11 -0.66
C GLU A 363 23.19 5.65 -0.57
N GLN A 364 24.06 6.35 -1.30
CA GLN A 364 24.04 7.82 -1.37
C GLN A 364 22.74 8.33 -2.00
N LEU A 365 22.22 7.66 -3.03
CA LEU A 365 20.91 7.98 -3.62
C LEU A 365 19.81 7.84 -2.58
N LEU A 366 19.82 6.76 -1.79
CA LEU A 366 18.83 6.57 -0.72
C LEU A 366 18.92 7.65 0.37
N ASP A 367 20.14 8.14 0.68
CA ASP A 367 20.33 9.27 1.61
C ASP A 367 19.70 10.56 1.08
N GLN A 368 19.93 10.88 -0.19
CA GLN A 368 19.34 12.07 -0.83
C GLN A 368 17.81 11.98 -0.88
N LEU A 369 17.26 10.78 -1.12
CA LEU A 369 15.82 10.56 -1.18
C LEU A 369 15.11 10.74 0.17
N GLN A 370 15.83 10.69 1.32
CA GLN A 370 15.21 10.93 2.63
C GLN A 370 14.55 12.31 2.74
N ALA A 371 15.09 13.32 2.07
CA ALA A 371 14.51 14.67 2.06
C ALA A 371 13.13 14.73 1.39
N PHE A 372 12.85 13.80 0.47
CA PHE A 372 11.61 13.76 -0.30
C PHE A 372 10.50 12.90 0.34
N ILE A 373 10.76 12.19 1.45
CA ILE A 373 9.78 11.27 2.07
C ILE A 373 8.46 11.96 2.40
N ALA A 374 8.51 13.15 3.03
CA ALA A 374 7.30 13.86 3.42
C ALA A 374 6.46 14.32 2.22
N PRO A 375 7.00 15.03 1.22
CA PRO A 375 6.22 15.41 0.04
C PRO A 375 5.77 14.22 -0.81
N LEU A 376 6.56 13.15 -0.94
CA LEU A 376 6.14 11.91 -1.61
C LEU A 376 4.97 11.22 -0.89
N THR A 377 4.93 11.28 0.45
CA THR A 377 3.81 10.77 1.23
C THR A 377 2.52 11.56 0.96
N GLN A 378 2.62 12.89 0.84
CA GLN A 378 1.47 13.75 0.50
C GLN A 378 0.97 13.46 -0.93
N LEU A 379 1.89 13.35 -1.89
CA LEU A 379 1.59 13.01 -3.27
C LEU A 379 0.92 11.63 -3.36
N ALA A 380 1.41 10.62 -2.64
CA ALA A 380 0.80 9.29 -2.60
C ALA A 380 -0.64 9.33 -2.07
N ARG A 381 -0.88 10.08 -1.00
CA ARG A 381 -2.23 10.29 -0.44
C ARG A 381 -3.16 10.99 -1.42
N ALA A 382 -2.67 12.01 -2.12
CA ALA A 382 -3.42 12.73 -3.14
C ALA A 382 -3.81 11.83 -4.32
N MET A 383 -2.85 11.03 -4.82
CA MET A 383 -3.12 10.06 -5.88
C MET A 383 -4.12 8.98 -5.44
N ALA A 384 -3.97 8.46 -4.21
CA ALA A 384 -4.88 7.46 -3.65
C ALA A 384 -6.31 8.00 -3.50
N ALA A 385 -6.45 9.23 -2.99
CA ALA A 385 -7.74 9.89 -2.85
C ALA A 385 -8.40 10.16 -4.21
N LEU A 386 -7.62 10.63 -5.20
CA LEU A 386 -8.12 10.87 -6.55
C LEU A 386 -8.62 9.59 -7.21
N ASP A 387 -7.87 8.49 -7.09
CA ASP A 387 -8.25 7.19 -7.65
C ASP A 387 -9.54 6.64 -7.01
N ALA A 388 -9.66 6.72 -5.69
CA ALA A 388 -10.87 6.33 -4.97
C ALA A 388 -12.08 7.20 -5.36
N LEU A 389 -11.91 8.52 -5.52
CA LEU A 389 -12.97 9.42 -5.98
C LEU A 389 -13.39 9.10 -7.42
N CYS A 390 -12.44 8.81 -8.31
CA CYS A 390 -12.74 8.39 -9.68
C CYS A 390 -13.49 7.04 -9.71
N ALA A 391 -13.15 6.09 -8.83
CA ALA A 391 -13.87 4.84 -8.70
C ALA A 391 -15.32 5.06 -8.25
N LEU A 392 -15.54 5.91 -7.24
CA LEU A 392 -16.87 6.25 -6.75
C LEU A 392 -17.69 7.03 -7.82
N ALA A 393 -17.06 7.92 -8.59
CA ALA A 393 -17.70 8.63 -9.69
C ALA A 393 -18.17 7.65 -10.78
N GLU A 394 -17.31 6.72 -11.17
CA GLU A 394 -17.65 5.67 -12.15
C GLU A 394 -18.81 4.81 -11.65
N ARG A 395 -18.75 4.31 -10.40
CA ARG A 395 -19.81 3.50 -9.82
C ARG A 395 -21.13 4.25 -9.68
N SER A 396 -21.11 5.53 -9.33
CA SER A 396 -22.31 6.35 -9.24
C SER A 396 -23.06 6.46 -10.58
N LEU A 397 -22.33 6.46 -11.69
CA LEU A 397 -22.89 6.52 -13.05
C LEU A 397 -23.33 5.14 -13.53
N THR A 398 -22.45 4.14 -13.46
CA THR A 398 -22.70 2.79 -14.00
C THR A 398 -23.78 2.04 -13.23
N LEU A 399 -23.94 2.31 -11.92
CA LEU A 399 -24.95 1.69 -11.07
C LEU A 399 -26.20 2.58 -10.85
N ASN A 400 -26.26 3.73 -11.49
CA ASN A 400 -27.37 4.67 -11.40
C ASN A 400 -27.73 5.04 -9.96
N TRP A 401 -26.76 5.62 -9.24
CA TRP A 401 -26.90 6.04 -7.85
C TRP A 401 -27.15 7.54 -7.73
N ALA A 402 -27.85 7.95 -6.66
CA ALA A 402 -28.19 9.35 -6.38
C ALA A 402 -27.30 9.95 -5.29
N ALA A 403 -27.09 11.27 -5.34
CA ALA A 403 -26.39 11.99 -4.28
C ALA A 403 -27.25 12.08 -3.01
N PRO A 404 -26.73 11.70 -1.84
CA PRO A 404 -27.43 11.88 -0.57
C PRO A 404 -27.41 13.36 -0.14
N GLN A 405 -28.48 13.79 0.53
CA GLN A 405 -28.58 15.11 1.17
C GLN A 405 -28.43 14.99 2.68
N PHE A 406 -27.48 15.71 3.24
CA PHE A 406 -27.31 15.79 4.69
C PHE A 406 -28.13 16.93 5.28
N VAL A 407 -28.97 16.59 6.25
CA VAL A 407 -29.84 17.51 6.98
C VAL A 407 -29.49 17.50 8.48
N PRO A 408 -29.73 18.60 9.22
CA PRO A 408 -29.44 18.67 10.65
C PRO A 408 -30.44 17.84 11.49
N GLU A 409 -31.67 17.65 10.99
CA GLU A 409 -32.72 16.91 11.70
C GLU A 409 -32.42 15.42 11.71
N PRO A 410 -32.62 14.71 12.84
CA PRO A 410 -32.48 13.27 12.92
C PRO A 410 -33.47 12.56 11.98
N CYS A 411 -33.02 12.05 10.85
CA CYS A 411 -33.85 11.28 9.93
C CYS A 411 -33.05 10.34 9.06
N ILE A 412 -33.70 9.28 8.59
CA ILE A 412 -33.30 8.43 7.48
C ILE A 412 -34.50 8.36 6.54
N ASP A 413 -34.46 9.09 5.43
CA ASP A 413 -35.49 9.11 4.40
C ASP A 413 -34.86 8.67 3.08
N ILE A 414 -35.11 7.43 2.73
CA ILE A 414 -34.59 6.75 1.54
C ILE A 414 -35.79 6.45 0.63
N ARG A 415 -35.70 6.88 -0.63
CA ARG A 415 -36.69 6.59 -1.66
C ARG A 415 -36.09 5.69 -2.73
N GLY A 416 -36.81 4.62 -3.06
CA GLY A 416 -36.36 3.67 -4.06
C GLY A 416 -35.00 3.06 -3.74
N GLY A 417 -34.78 2.73 -2.47
CA GLY A 417 -33.54 2.10 -2.00
C GLY A 417 -33.35 0.70 -2.55
N ARG A 418 -32.09 0.32 -2.87
CA ARG A 418 -31.72 -0.98 -3.42
C ARG A 418 -30.50 -1.52 -2.70
N HIS A 419 -30.39 -2.84 -2.60
CA HIS A 419 -29.19 -3.46 -2.03
C HIS A 419 -28.14 -3.63 -3.14
N PRO A 420 -27.02 -2.88 -3.13
CA PRO A 420 -26.14 -2.78 -4.30
C PRO A 420 -25.50 -4.11 -4.71
N VAL A 421 -25.08 -4.94 -3.76
CA VAL A 421 -24.44 -6.24 -4.04
C VAL A 421 -25.47 -7.26 -4.55
N VAL A 422 -26.68 -7.27 -3.98
CA VAL A 422 -27.74 -8.19 -4.42
C VAL A 422 -28.24 -7.78 -5.81
N GLU A 423 -28.45 -6.48 -6.06
CA GLU A 423 -28.84 -5.94 -7.37
C GLU A 423 -27.81 -6.29 -8.45
N ALA A 424 -26.50 -6.08 -8.16
CA ALA A 424 -25.44 -6.44 -9.10
C ALA A 424 -25.46 -7.94 -9.45
N ARG A 425 -25.67 -8.82 -8.46
CA ARG A 425 -25.78 -10.26 -8.68
C ARG A 425 -27.01 -10.65 -9.51
N LEU A 426 -28.15 -10.04 -9.24
CA LEU A 426 -29.36 -10.30 -10.03
C LEU A 426 -29.15 -9.91 -11.50
N ASN A 427 -28.48 -8.80 -11.74
CA ASN A 427 -28.15 -8.34 -13.10
C ASN A 427 -27.17 -9.30 -13.83
N GLU A 428 -26.19 -9.86 -13.11
CA GLU A 428 -25.24 -10.84 -13.67
C GLU A 428 -25.90 -12.18 -14.02
N THR A 429 -26.86 -12.64 -13.19
CA THR A 429 -27.49 -13.96 -13.32
C THR A 429 -28.78 -13.94 -14.13
N SER A 430 -29.19 -12.79 -14.69
CA SER A 430 -30.49 -12.59 -15.34
C SER A 430 -31.67 -13.00 -14.44
N GLY A 431 -31.50 -12.90 -13.12
CA GLY A 431 -32.46 -13.32 -12.08
C GLY A 431 -33.64 -12.37 -11.86
N GLY A 432 -33.84 -11.38 -12.73
CA GLY A 432 -34.87 -10.36 -12.60
C GLY A 432 -34.36 -9.04 -12.03
N SER A 433 -35.23 -8.02 -11.95
CA SER A 433 -34.88 -6.71 -11.37
C SER A 433 -35.04 -6.70 -9.86
N PHE A 434 -34.13 -5.99 -9.17
CA PHE A 434 -34.27 -5.74 -7.74
C PHE A 434 -35.48 -4.84 -7.48
N ILE A 435 -36.36 -5.23 -6.56
CA ILE A 435 -37.52 -4.42 -6.17
C ILE A 435 -37.06 -3.36 -5.16
N ALA A 436 -37.11 -2.11 -5.56
CA ALA A 436 -36.71 -0.99 -4.72
C ALA A 436 -37.69 -0.77 -3.53
N ASN A 437 -37.18 -0.28 -2.42
CA ASN A 437 -37.95 -0.09 -1.19
C ASN A 437 -37.72 1.30 -0.61
N ASP A 438 -38.77 1.88 -0.01
CA ASP A 438 -38.68 3.12 0.75
C ASP A 438 -38.43 2.85 2.23
N THR A 439 -37.71 3.77 2.87
CA THR A 439 -37.46 3.74 4.31
C THR A 439 -37.60 5.13 4.88
N VAL A 440 -38.46 5.32 5.85
CA VAL A 440 -38.65 6.60 6.53
C VAL A 440 -38.56 6.42 8.04
N LEU A 441 -37.49 6.96 8.63
CA LEU A 441 -37.31 7.05 10.08
C LEU A 441 -37.03 8.50 10.45
N GLY A 442 -37.53 8.93 11.60
CA GLY A 442 -37.36 10.31 12.06
C GLY A 442 -38.00 10.51 13.45
N PRO A 443 -38.08 11.76 13.95
CA PRO A 443 -38.58 12.04 15.30
C PRO A 443 -39.97 11.51 15.60
N LYS A 444 -40.83 11.43 14.58
CA LYS A 444 -42.23 10.92 14.72
C LYS A 444 -42.32 9.41 14.58
N GLN A 445 -41.40 8.77 13.87
CA GLN A 445 -41.37 7.32 13.65
C GLN A 445 -39.96 6.83 13.81
N ARG A 446 -39.58 6.40 15.01
CA ARG A 446 -38.23 5.97 15.34
C ARG A 446 -37.98 4.48 15.13
N MET A 447 -39.03 3.72 14.92
CA MET A 447 -38.96 2.25 14.79
C MET A 447 -39.87 1.78 13.66
N GLN A 448 -39.41 0.81 12.91
CA GLN A 448 -40.19 0.05 11.95
C GLN A 448 -40.19 -1.44 12.36
N VAL A 449 -41.33 -2.06 12.39
CA VAL A 449 -41.48 -3.52 12.55
C VAL A 449 -41.74 -4.11 11.17
N ILE A 450 -40.84 -4.98 10.73
CA ILE A 450 -40.83 -5.56 9.38
C ILE A 450 -41.28 -7.01 9.50
N THR A 451 -42.41 -7.34 8.89
CA THR A 451 -42.97 -8.69 8.86
C THR A 451 -42.98 -9.24 7.44
N GLY A 452 -43.04 -10.55 7.32
CA GLY A 452 -43.09 -11.21 6.01
C GLY A 452 -42.65 -12.67 6.10
N PRO A 453 -42.85 -13.46 5.05
CA PRO A 453 -42.45 -14.87 5.02
C PRO A 453 -40.95 -15.05 5.13
N ASN A 454 -40.50 -16.23 5.52
CA ASN A 454 -39.08 -16.60 5.45
C ASN A 454 -38.66 -16.55 3.98
N MET A 455 -37.42 -16.08 3.74
CA MET A 455 -36.85 -15.78 2.40
C MET A 455 -37.55 -14.63 1.65
N GLY A 456 -38.45 -13.87 2.28
CA GLY A 456 -39.13 -12.72 1.71
C GLY A 456 -38.27 -11.43 1.61
N GLY A 457 -36.96 -11.51 1.88
CA GLY A 457 -36.05 -10.37 1.73
C GLY A 457 -35.96 -9.45 2.96
N LYS A 458 -36.51 -9.80 4.12
CA LYS A 458 -36.48 -8.98 5.36
C LYS A 458 -35.06 -8.56 5.74
N SER A 459 -34.16 -9.51 5.88
CA SER A 459 -32.75 -9.25 6.24
C SER A 459 -32.01 -8.50 5.14
N THR A 460 -32.35 -8.71 3.86
CA THR A 460 -31.81 -7.93 2.72
C THR A 460 -32.25 -6.47 2.80
N TYR A 461 -33.51 -6.21 3.14
CA TYR A 461 -34.04 -4.85 3.32
C TYR A 461 -33.31 -4.13 4.48
N MET A 462 -33.11 -4.77 5.63
CA MET A 462 -32.39 -4.18 6.73
C MET A 462 -30.93 -3.86 6.37
N ARG A 463 -30.22 -4.82 5.75
CA ARG A 463 -28.84 -4.60 5.28
C ARG A 463 -28.78 -3.47 4.26
N GLN A 464 -29.75 -3.37 3.33
CA GLN A 464 -29.86 -2.29 2.36
C GLN A 464 -29.87 -0.92 3.04
N VAL A 465 -30.68 -0.73 4.07
CA VAL A 465 -30.76 0.54 4.82
C VAL A 465 -29.40 0.90 5.43
N ALA A 466 -28.76 -0.05 6.12
CA ALA A 466 -27.45 0.18 6.73
C ALA A 466 -26.37 0.51 5.68
N VAL A 467 -26.34 -0.22 4.56
CA VAL A 467 -25.38 0.01 3.47
C VAL A 467 -25.59 1.39 2.84
N ILE A 468 -26.83 1.82 2.61
CA ILE A 468 -27.12 3.16 2.08
C ILE A 468 -26.65 4.25 3.06
N VAL A 469 -26.94 4.11 4.35
CA VAL A 469 -26.49 5.04 5.39
C VAL A 469 -24.97 5.09 5.46
N LEU A 470 -24.31 3.95 5.39
CA LEU A 470 -22.84 3.85 5.40
C LEU A 470 -22.22 4.53 4.18
N LEU A 471 -22.71 4.24 2.96
CA LEU A 471 -22.27 4.85 1.72
C LEU A 471 -22.43 6.37 1.74
N ALA A 472 -23.58 6.87 2.20
CA ALA A 472 -23.79 8.31 2.38
C ALA A 472 -22.76 8.90 3.35
N SER A 473 -22.58 8.25 4.51
CA SER A 473 -21.69 8.73 5.58
C SER A 473 -20.21 8.75 5.17
N MET A 474 -19.77 7.83 4.30
CA MET A 474 -18.41 7.88 3.74
C MET A 474 -18.24 8.92 2.63
N GLY A 475 -19.33 9.57 2.17
CA GLY A 475 -19.30 10.57 1.12
C GLY A 475 -19.38 9.98 -0.29
N SER A 476 -20.13 8.89 -0.46
CA SER A 476 -20.46 8.29 -1.76
C SER A 476 -21.89 8.61 -2.18
N TYR A 477 -22.16 8.52 -3.46
CA TYR A 477 -23.52 8.35 -3.97
C TYR A 477 -24.10 7.03 -3.46
N VAL A 478 -25.43 6.91 -3.43
CA VAL A 478 -26.16 5.80 -2.82
C VAL A 478 -27.10 5.12 -3.79
N PRO A 479 -27.34 3.80 -3.66
CA PRO A 479 -28.26 3.04 -4.49
C PRO A 479 -29.72 3.34 -4.12
N ALA A 480 -30.17 4.53 -4.43
CA ALA A 480 -31.52 5.03 -4.19
C ALA A 480 -31.90 6.07 -5.23
N THR A 481 -33.18 6.41 -5.34
CA THR A 481 -33.66 7.55 -6.16
C THR A 481 -33.48 8.88 -5.43
N ALA A 482 -33.63 8.87 -4.09
CA ALA A 482 -33.33 9.99 -3.22
C ALA A 482 -32.94 9.48 -1.82
N CYS A 483 -32.10 10.24 -1.12
CA CYS A 483 -31.71 9.94 0.25
C CYS A 483 -31.50 11.25 1.02
N ARG A 484 -32.20 11.41 2.14
CA ARG A 484 -31.97 12.47 3.13
C ARG A 484 -31.53 11.83 4.44
N LEU A 485 -30.39 12.26 4.96
CA LEU A 485 -29.77 11.65 6.11
C LEU A 485 -29.46 12.67 7.22
N GLY A 486 -30.04 12.44 8.39
CA GLY A 486 -29.71 13.11 9.66
C GLY A 486 -28.39 12.62 10.28
N PRO A 487 -27.93 13.19 11.43
CA PRO A 487 -26.73 12.74 12.14
C PRO A 487 -26.81 11.26 12.52
N ILE A 488 -25.73 10.53 12.26
CA ILE A 488 -25.54 9.12 12.63
C ILE A 488 -24.21 9.01 13.38
N ASP A 489 -24.21 8.34 14.52
CA ASP A 489 -23.02 8.12 15.33
C ASP A 489 -22.57 6.65 15.39
N ALA A 490 -23.49 5.71 15.14
CA ALA A 490 -23.21 4.28 15.12
C ALA A 490 -24.18 3.52 14.20
N ILE A 491 -23.73 2.38 13.68
CA ILE A 491 -24.56 1.40 13.00
C ILE A 491 -24.37 0.06 13.71
N HIS A 492 -25.43 -0.43 14.35
CA HIS A 492 -25.43 -1.71 15.04
C HIS A 492 -26.33 -2.69 14.29
N THR A 493 -25.82 -3.89 14.06
CA THR A 493 -26.61 -4.94 13.41
C THR A 493 -26.54 -6.23 14.19
N ARG A 494 -27.71 -6.84 14.35
CA ARG A 494 -27.86 -8.22 14.75
C ARG A 494 -28.79 -8.86 13.72
N ILE A 495 -28.23 -9.49 12.71
CA ILE A 495 -28.95 -10.05 11.55
C ILE A 495 -28.45 -11.48 11.32
N GLY A 496 -29.32 -12.44 11.57
CA GLY A 496 -29.06 -13.87 11.38
C GLY A 496 -28.12 -14.48 12.41
N ALA A 497 -28.48 -15.63 12.96
CA ALA A 497 -27.58 -16.46 13.76
C ALA A 497 -26.63 -17.20 12.79
N ALA A 498 -25.32 -16.93 12.83
CA ALA A 498 -24.37 -17.93 12.41
C ALA A 498 -24.20 -18.89 13.59
N ASP A 499 -24.57 -20.16 13.42
CA ASP A 499 -24.25 -21.21 14.37
C ASP A 499 -22.73 -21.24 14.57
N ASP A 500 -22.26 -20.65 15.67
CA ASP A 500 -20.84 -20.75 16.04
C ASP A 500 -20.68 -22.06 16.86
N LEU A 501 -20.76 -23.17 16.13
CA LEU A 501 -20.55 -24.51 16.66
C LEU A 501 -19.13 -24.69 17.25
N ALA A 502 -18.18 -23.82 16.85
CA ALA A 502 -16.81 -23.93 17.29
C ALA A 502 -16.57 -23.50 18.75
N ASN A 503 -17.41 -22.59 19.28
CA ASN A 503 -17.26 -22.07 20.64
C ASN A 503 -18.25 -22.68 21.65
N ALA A 504 -19.06 -23.69 21.26
CA ALA A 504 -20.04 -24.38 22.12
C ALA A 504 -21.00 -23.45 22.89
N GLN A 505 -21.16 -22.19 22.41
CA GLN A 505 -22.14 -21.27 23.00
C GLN A 505 -23.49 -21.47 22.33
N SER A 506 -24.55 -21.50 23.15
CA SER A 506 -25.91 -21.50 22.61
C SER A 506 -26.11 -20.23 21.76
N THR A 507 -26.70 -20.38 20.57
CA THR A 507 -27.09 -19.26 19.69
C THR A 507 -27.87 -18.20 20.47
N PHE A 508 -28.74 -18.59 21.39
CA PHE A 508 -29.48 -17.70 22.27
C PHE A 508 -28.56 -16.82 23.16
N MET A 509 -27.49 -17.40 23.74
CA MET A 509 -26.54 -16.63 24.57
C MET A 509 -25.76 -15.61 23.77
N VAL A 510 -25.33 -15.96 22.56
CA VAL A 510 -24.66 -15.01 21.64
C VAL A 510 -25.61 -13.88 21.27
N GLU A 511 -26.86 -14.21 20.94
CA GLU A 511 -27.92 -13.25 20.64
C GLU A 511 -28.17 -12.26 21.77
N MET A 512 -28.33 -12.79 23.00
CA MET A 512 -28.55 -11.95 24.18
C MET A 512 -27.35 -11.05 24.50
N THR A 513 -26.15 -11.56 24.34
CA THR A 513 -24.93 -10.78 24.56
C THR A 513 -24.80 -9.65 23.53
N GLU A 514 -25.02 -9.92 22.25
CA GLU A 514 -25.02 -8.90 21.20
C GLU A 514 -26.14 -7.86 21.42
N ALA A 515 -27.34 -8.29 21.73
CA ALA A 515 -28.45 -7.39 22.05
C ALA A 515 -28.14 -6.49 23.26
N ALA A 516 -27.57 -7.06 24.32
CA ALA A 516 -27.15 -6.29 25.49
C ALA A 516 -26.06 -5.26 25.16
N GLN A 517 -25.08 -5.63 24.34
CA GLN A 517 -24.06 -4.70 23.86
C GLN A 517 -24.67 -3.53 23.06
N ILE A 518 -25.62 -3.81 22.17
CA ILE A 518 -26.31 -2.78 21.38
C ILE A 518 -27.12 -1.86 22.32
N LEU A 519 -27.88 -2.41 23.26
CA LEU A 519 -28.69 -1.62 24.21
C LEU A 519 -27.85 -0.69 25.10
N ASN A 520 -26.62 -1.12 25.44
CA ASN A 520 -25.71 -0.32 26.25
C ASN A 520 -24.95 0.75 25.43
N ALA A 521 -24.72 0.51 24.16
CA ALA A 521 -23.91 1.39 23.30
C ALA A 521 -24.74 2.36 22.44
N ALA A 522 -25.97 1.99 22.09
CA ALA A 522 -26.81 2.77 21.19
C ALA A 522 -27.24 4.11 21.80
N THR A 523 -27.20 5.15 20.97
CA THR A 523 -27.66 6.50 21.28
C THR A 523 -28.92 6.84 20.47
N PRO A 524 -29.57 7.98 20.71
CA PRO A 524 -30.67 8.46 19.86
C PRO A 524 -30.30 8.70 18.37
N GLN A 525 -29.02 8.74 18.05
CA GLN A 525 -28.49 8.91 16.68
C GLN A 525 -27.97 7.60 16.07
N SER A 526 -28.08 6.50 16.79
CA SER A 526 -27.62 5.19 16.29
C SER A 526 -28.68 4.53 15.41
N LEU A 527 -28.24 3.96 14.28
CA LEU A 527 -29.06 3.04 13.49
C LEU A 527 -28.90 1.62 14.06
N VAL A 528 -30.02 1.04 14.51
CA VAL A 528 -30.05 -0.32 15.06
C VAL A 528 -30.93 -1.22 14.19
N LEU A 529 -30.39 -2.36 13.77
CA LEU A 529 -31.05 -3.38 12.95
C LEU A 529 -31.03 -4.71 13.69
N MET A 530 -32.21 -5.23 14.02
CA MET A 530 -32.37 -6.47 14.78
C MET A 530 -33.30 -7.42 14.04
N ASP A 531 -32.87 -8.68 13.84
CA ASP A 531 -33.66 -9.79 13.26
C ASP A 531 -33.82 -10.89 14.27
#